data_5dee6f98e6cfd2c60494db963aa45a40
#
_entry.id   5dee6f98e6cfd2c60494db963aa45a40
#
_cell.length_a   1.000
_cell.length_b   1.000
_cell.length_c   1.000
_cell.angle_alpha   90.00
_cell.angle_beta   90.00
_cell.angle_gamma   90.00
#
_symmetry.space_group_name_H-M   'P 1'
#
loop_
_entity.id
_entity.type
_entity.pdbx_description
1 polymer ?
#
loop_
_entity_poly.entity_id
_entity_poly.type
_entity_poly.pdbx_seq_one_letter_code
_entity_poly.pdbx_strand_id
1 'polypeptide(L)'
;MASIVLAGGGTAGHIEPALAVARVWKSQNPHDEIVFLGTATGLENTLIPAAGFNVSNIPKVRISRTPSLTWARIPFELLASVKACRTILKGSDLLIGFGGYVSAPAYIAARLLGLPTIIHEANAKPGWANRLGALFTPYLAVAHGVNAGTFSGALI
;
A
#
# COMPACT_ATOMS: atom_id res chain seq x y z
N MET A 1 16.71 12.50 -7.80
CA MET A 1 15.30 12.29 -8.17
C MET A 1 14.95 10.89 -7.68
N ALA A 2 14.15 10.80 -6.66
CA ALA A 2 13.72 9.53 -6.11
C ALA A 2 12.37 9.09 -6.73
N SER A 3 12.15 7.78 -6.79
CA SER A 3 10.90 7.16 -7.24
C SER A 3 10.20 6.49 -6.06
N ILE A 4 9.04 7.03 -5.68
CA ILE A 4 8.29 6.63 -4.50
C ILE A 4 6.98 5.98 -4.94
N VAL A 5 6.69 4.80 -4.43
CA VAL A 5 5.41 4.14 -4.66
C VAL A 5 4.58 4.14 -3.39
N LEU A 6 3.31 4.55 -3.52
CA LEU A 6 2.34 4.59 -2.43
C LEU A 6 1.27 3.52 -2.64
N ALA A 7 1.06 2.67 -1.64
CA ALA A 7 0.06 1.61 -1.66
C ALA A 7 -1.02 1.85 -0.60
N GLY A 8 -2.16 2.34 -1.04
CA GLY A 8 -3.31 2.55 -0.18
C GLY A 8 -4.58 2.58 -1.01
N GLY A 9 -5.51 1.68 -0.77
CA GLY A 9 -6.69 1.58 -1.62
C GLY A 9 -7.88 0.90 -0.96
N GLY A 10 -8.99 0.92 -1.67
CA GLY A 10 -10.25 0.32 -1.26
C GLY A 10 -11.18 1.24 -0.49
N THR A 11 -10.67 2.11 0.34
CA THR A 11 -11.47 3.08 1.12
C THR A 11 -10.77 4.43 1.21
N ALA A 12 -11.53 5.49 1.39
CA ALA A 12 -10.99 6.83 1.62
C ALA A 12 -10.01 6.87 2.82
N GLY A 13 -10.27 6.08 3.86
CA GLY A 13 -9.41 5.99 5.04
C GLY A 13 -7.98 5.51 4.78
N HIS A 14 -7.73 4.80 3.66
CA HIS A 14 -6.39 4.42 3.23
C HIS A 14 -5.82 5.40 2.17
N ILE A 15 -6.70 6.01 1.37
CA ILE A 15 -6.31 6.89 0.26
C ILE A 15 -5.95 8.29 0.76
N GLU A 16 -6.74 8.87 1.67
CA GLU A 16 -6.52 10.23 2.16
C GLU A 16 -5.17 10.42 2.89
N PRO A 17 -4.76 9.53 3.82
CA PRO A 17 -3.42 9.63 4.41
C PRO A 17 -2.31 9.50 3.37
N ALA A 18 -2.49 8.64 2.36
CA ALA A 18 -1.52 8.48 1.27
C ALA A 18 -1.40 9.76 0.44
N LEU A 19 -2.53 10.41 0.12
CA LEU A 19 -2.56 11.69 -0.58
C LEU A 19 -1.92 12.82 0.27
N ALA A 20 -2.16 12.84 1.57
CA ALA A 20 -1.54 13.81 2.46
C ALA A 20 0.00 13.70 2.43
N VAL A 21 0.53 12.50 2.56
CA VAL A 21 1.98 12.23 2.46
C VAL A 21 2.51 12.60 1.08
N ALA A 22 1.81 12.24 -0.01
CA ALA A 22 2.23 12.56 -1.37
C ALA A 22 2.33 14.08 -1.61
N ARG A 23 1.36 14.86 -1.13
CA ARG A 23 1.37 16.32 -1.25
C ARG A 23 2.54 16.95 -0.52
N VAL A 24 2.78 16.54 0.73
CA VAL A 24 3.91 17.04 1.52
C VAL A 24 5.23 16.64 0.88
N TRP A 25 5.37 15.37 0.48
CA TRP A 25 6.58 14.91 -0.20
C TRP A 25 6.87 15.71 -1.46
N LYS A 26 5.85 15.88 -2.32
CA LYS A 26 6.00 16.61 -3.58
C LYS A 26 6.33 18.09 -3.39
N SER A 27 5.82 18.71 -2.32
CA SER A 27 6.15 20.11 -1.99
C SER A 27 7.61 20.28 -1.55
N GLN A 28 8.17 19.29 -0.87
CA GLN A 28 9.56 19.30 -0.39
C GLN A 28 10.55 18.80 -1.44
N ASN A 29 10.11 17.88 -2.31
CA ASN A 29 10.91 17.20 -3.32
C ASN A 29 10.22 17.27 -4.69
N PRO A 30 10.15 18.44 -5.34
CA PRO A 30 9.33 18.66 -6.55
C PRO A 30 9.77 17.82 -7.75
N HIS A 31 11.02 17.34 -7.77
CA HIS A 31 11.56 16.52 -8.85
C HIS A 31 11.34 15.01 -8.66
N ASP A 32 10.91 14.57 -7.47
CA ASP A 32 10.69 13.15 -7.21
C ASP A 32 9.43 12.65 -7.90
N GLU A 33 9.47 11.40 -8.36
CA GLU A 33 8.33 10.71 -8.96
C GLU A 33 7.50 10.03 -7.87
N ILE A 34 6.18 10.23 -7.92
CA ILE A 34 5.24 9.57 -7.01
C ILE A 34 4.20 8.84 -7.82
N VAL A 35 4.09 7.53 -7.60
CA VAL A 35 3.11 6.65 -8.23
C VAL A 35 2.29 5.95 -7.16
N PHE A 36 0.98 5.92 -7.34
CA PHE A 36 0.09 5.15 -6.49
C PHE A 36 -0.24 3.79 -7.10
N LEU A 37 -0.34 2.77 -6.24
CA LEU A 37 -0.91 1.49 -6.64
C LEU A 37 -2.43 1.52 -6.44
N GLY A 38 -3.15 1.02 -7.44
CA GLY A 38 -4.60 0.90 -7.40
C GLY A 38 -5.10 -0.36 -8.10
N THR A 39 -6.41 -0.48 -8.24
CA THR A 39 -7.07 -1.48 -9.08
C THR A 39 -8.07 -0.81 -10.00
N ALA A 40 -8.33 -1.39 -11.16
CA ALA A 40 -9.16 -0.78 -12.20
C ALA A 40 -10.57 -0.32 -11.76
N THR A 41 -11.09 -0.84 -10.64
CA THR A 41 -12.44 -0.57 -10.12
C THR A 41 -12.46 0.07 -8.73
N GLY A 42 -11.31 0.50 -8.21
CA GLY A 42 -11.20 1.08 -6.88
C GLY A 42 -11.45 2.60 -6.86
N LEU A 43 -11.77 3.14 -5.67
CA LEU A 43 -11.91 4.58 -5.44
C LEU A 43 -10.64 5.35 -5.75
N GLU A 44 -9.49 4.70 -5.67
CA GLU A 44 -8.18 5.22 -6.00
C GLU A 44 -8.10 5.78 -7.43
N ASN A 45 -8.82 5.18 -8.39
CA ASN A 45 -8.85 5.69 -9.78
C ASN A 45 -9.64 7.00 -9.97
N THR A 46 -10.39 7.42 -8.97
CA THR A 46 -11.10 8.70 -8.99
C THR A 46 -10.37 9.73 -8.14
N LEU A 47 -10.03 9.38 -6.89
CA LEU A 47 -9.50 10.33 -5.92
C LEU A 47 -8.06 10.73 -6.21
N ILE A 48 -7.22 9.78 -6.62
CA ILE A 48 -5.79 10.04 -6.82
C ILE A 48 -5.54 10.91 -8.08
N PRO A 49 -6.13 10.62 -9.26
CA PRO A 49 -6.00 11.51 -10.42
C PRO A 49 -6.60 12.88 -10.19
N ALA A 50 -7.72 12.99 -9.47
CA ALA A 50 -8.30 14.28 -9.09
C ALA A 50 -7.37 15.13 -8.22
N ALA A 51 -6.46 14.49 -7.48
CA ALA A 51 -5.41 15.15 -6.70
C ALA A 51 -4.12 15.42 -7.48
N GLY A 52 -4.06 15.09 -8.78
CA GLY A 52 -2.93 15.34 -9.67
C GLY A 52 -1.81 14.27 -9.63
N PHE A 53 -2.10 13.08 -9.13
CA PHE A 53 -1.13 11.97 -9.07
C PHE A 53 -1.48 10.83 -10.02
N ASN A 54 -0.48 10.04 -10.39
CA ASN A 54 -0.62 8.88 -11.26
C ASN A 54 -1.00 7.62 -10.48
N VAL A 55 -1.84 6.78 -11.08
CA VAL A 55 -2.21 5.46 -10.56
C VAL A 55 -1.72 4.37 -11.52
N SER A 56 -1.01 3.38 -10.97
CA SER A 56 -0.66 2.15 -11.66
C SER A 56 -1.53 1.01 -11.14
N ASN A 57 -2.36 0.44 -12.01
CA ASN A 57 -3.32 -0.58 -11.63
C ASN A 57 -2.70 -1.98 -11.59
N ILE A 58 -3.02 -2.73 -10.54
CA ILE A 58 -2.68 -4.14 -10.35
C ILE A 58 -3.95 -5.01 -10.40
N PRO A 59 -3.85 -6.30 -10.72
CA PRO A 59 -4.96 -7.23 -10.62
C PRO A 59 -5.52 -7.27 -9.20
N LYS A 60 -6.85 -7.19 -9.06
CA LYS A 60 -7.52 -7.24 -7.75
C LYS A 60 -7.60 -8.68 -7.26
N VAL A 61 -7.16 -8.92 -6.04
CA VAL A 61 -7.39 -10.19 -5.34
C VAL A 61 -8.80 -10.18 -4.76
N ARG A 62 -9.65 -11.09 -5.21
CA ARG A 62 -11.06 -11.18 -4.80
C ARG A 62 -11.22 -12.14 -3.64
N ILE A 63 -11.32 -11.61 -2.42
CA ILE A 63 -11.58 -12.40 -1.23
C ILE A 63 -13.06 -12.30 -0.91
N SER A 64 -13.82 -13.39 -1.17
CA SER A 64 -15.22 -13.50 -0.74
C SER A 64 -15.30 -13.61 0.79
N ARG A 65 -16.29 -12.95 1.40
CA ARG A 65 -16.56 -13.05 2.84
C ARG A 65 -17.11 -14.41 3.25
N THR A 66 -17.71 -15.13 2.30
CA THR A 66 -18.24 -16.48 2.51
C THR A 66 -17.32 -17.49 1.85
N PRO A 67 -17.05 -18.64 2.50
CA PRO A 67 -16.31 -19.74 1.88
C PRO A 67 -16.97 -20.17 0.57
N SER A 68 -16.22 -20.24 -0.51
CA SER A 68 -16.72 -20.67 -1.81
C SER A 68 -15.59 -21.31 -2.63
N LEU A 69 -15.96 -22.04 -3.69
CA LEU A 69 -14.99 -22.61 -4.63
C LEU A 69 -14.06 -21.56 -5.28
N THR A 70 -14.46 -20.27 -5.23
CA THR A 70 -13.62 -19.17 -5.72
C THR A 70 -12.36 -18.96 -4.89
N TRP A 71 -12.31 -19.47 -3.65
CA TRP A 71 -11.10 -19.39 -2.81
C TRP A 71 -9.91 -20.14 -3.42
N ALA A 72 -10.15 -21.19 -4.22
CA ALA A 72 -9.09 -21.88 -4.95
C ALA A 72 -8.36 -20.97 -5.95
N ARG A 73 -8.94 -19.84 -6.34
CA ARG A 73 -8.33 -18.85 -7.25
C ARG A 73 -7.45 -17.83 -6.52
N ILE A 74 -7.63 -17.65 -5.22
CA ILE A 74 -6.91 -16.63 -4.43
C ILE A 74 -5.38 -16.74 -4.59
N PRO A 75 -4.75 -17.92 -4.52
CA PRO A 75 -3.30 -18.03 -4.70
C PRO A 75 -2.83 -17.53 -6.06
N PHE A 76 -3.57 -17.84 -7.12
CA PHE A 76 -3.24 -17.42 -8.49
C PHE A 76 -3.45 -15.91 -8.68
N GLU A 77 -4.57 -15.36 -8.16
CA GLU A 77 -4.84 -13.92 -8.20
C GLU A 77 -3.78 -13.14 -7.39
N LEU A 78 -3.40 -13.65 -6.23
CA LEU A 78 -2.36 -13.06 -5.41
C LEU A 78 -1.01 -13.08 -6.13
N LEU A 79 -0.64 -14.21 -6.73
CA LEU A 79 0.61 -14.33 -7.50
C LEU A 79 0.62 -13.35 -8.68
N ALA A 80 -0.47 -13.22 -9.42
CA ALA A 80 -0.60 -12.26 -10.52
C ALA A 80 -0.46 -10.81 -10.02
N SER A 81 -1.10 -10.48 -8.88
CA SER A 81 -1.01 -9.16 -8.26
C SER A 81 0.41 -8.86 -7.76
N VAL A 82 1.07 -9.81 -7.10
CA VAL A 82 2.47 -9.68 -6.65
C VAL A 82 3.41 -9.49 -7.84
N LYS A 83 3.22 -10.25 -8.94
CA LYS A 83 4.02 -10.10 -10.17
C LYS A 83 3.85 -8.70 -10.77
N ALA A 84 2.62 -8.19 -10.85
CA ALA A 84 2.36 -6.83 -11.32
C ALA A 84 3.00 -5.78 -10.41
N CYS A 85 2.86 -5.91 -9.08
CA CYS A 85 3.55 -5.04 -8.13
C CYS A 85 5.07 -5.06 -8.33
N ARG A 86 5.69 -6.23 -8.50
CA ARG A 86 7.13 -6.32 -8.75
C ARG A 86 7.56 -5.56 -10.00
N THR A 87 6.75 -5.57 -11.05
CA THR A 87 7.05 -4.83 -12.29
C THR A 87 7.02 -3.31 -12.02
N ILE A 88 6.02 -2.84 -11.28
CA ILE A 88 5.87 -1.40 -10.97
C ILE A 88 6.95 -0.94 -9.97
N LEU A 89 7.25 -1.76 -8.95
CA LEU A 89 8.22 -1.42 -7.90
C LEU A 89 9.68 -1.56 -8.35
N LYS A 90 9.93 -2.19 -9.50
CA LYS A 90 11.30 -2.37 -10.00
C LYS A 90 11.91 -1.03 -10.39
N GLY A 91 13.00 -0.66 -9.72
CA GLY A 91 13.68 0.63 -9.92
C GLY A 91 13.15 1.76 -9.06
N SER A 92 12.13 1.50 -8.22
CA SER A 92 11.72 2.47 -7.19
C SER A 92 12.68 2.44 -5.99
N ASP A 93 12.72 3.55 -5.25
CA ASP A 93 13.59 3.72 -4.08
C ASP A 93 12.87 3.41 -2.76
N LEU A 94 11.55 3.56 -2.72
CA LEU A 94 10.76 3.41 -1.50
C LEU A 94 9.32 2.98 -1.80
N LEU A 95 8.79 2.07 -0.98
CA LEU A 95 7.36 1.79 -0.87
C LEU A 95 6.82 2.36 0.45
N ILE A 96 5.72 3.10 0.40
CA ILE A 96 4.95 3.49 1.59
C ILE A 96 3.57 2.87 1.51
N GLY A 97 3.21 2.02 2.47
CA GLY A 97 1.93 1.35 2.52
C GLY A 97 1.00 1.94 3.57
N PHE A 98 -0.27 2.11 3.19
CA PHE A 98 -1.32 2.69 4.04
C PHE A 98 -2.44 1.68 4.36
N GLY A 99 -2.30 0.45 3.89
CA GLY A 99 -3.30 -0.60 4.08
C GLY A 99 -4.29 -0.74 2.92
N GLY A 100 -5.28 -1.58 3.14
CA GLY A 100 -6.20 -1.99 2.09
C GLY A 100 -5.66 -3.15 1.25
N TYR A 101 -6.48 -3.60 0.29
CA TYR A 101 -6.21 -4.81 -0.48
C TYR A 101 -5.04 -4.69 -1.48
N VAL A 102 -4.66 -3.48 -1.88
CA VAL A 102 -3.51 -3.24 -2.77
C VAL A 102 -2.17 -3.34 -2.03
N SER A 103 -2.17 -3.08 -0.72
CA SER A 103 -0.94 -3.03 0.07
C SER A 103 -0.34 -4.41 0.32
N ALA A 104 -1.15 -5.43 0.54
CA ALA A 104 -0.63 -6.78 0.84
C ALA A 104 0.25 -7.35 -0.29
N PRO A 105 -0.19 -7.39 -1.57
CA PRO A 105 0.69 -7.83 -2.66
C PRO A 105 1.89 -6.91 -2.86
N ALA A 106 1.75 -5.60 -2.60
CA ALA A 106 2.85 -4.64 -2.68
C ALA A 106 3.94 -4.94 -1.62
N TYR A 107 3.56 -5.24 -0.37
CA TYR A 107 4.51 -5.61 0.69
C TYR A 107 5.28 -6.88 0.36
N ILE A 108 4.59 -7.91 -0.16
CA ILE A 108 5.23 -9.15 -0.60
C ILE A 108 6.22 -8.85 -1.74
N ALA A 109 5.81 -8.07 -2.73
CA ALA A 109 6.65 -7.72 -3.86
C ALA A 109 7.88 -6.89 -3.43
N ALA A 110 7.71 -5.91 -2.55
CA ALA A 110 8.80 -5.10 -2.01
C ALA A 110 9.79 -5.96 -1.22
N ARG A 111 9.29 -6.89 -0.38
CA ARG A 111 10.15 -7.85 0.35
C ARG A 111 10.98 -8.70 -0.58
N LEU A 112 10.40 -9.17 -1.69
CA LEU A 112 11.10 -9.97 -2.71
C LEU A 112 12.13 -9.17 -3.51
N LEU A 113 11.97 -7.84 -3.60
CA LEU A 113 12.90 -6.94 -4.27
C LEU A 113 13.96 -6.35 -3.33
N GLY A 114 13.85 -6.56 -2.02
CA GLY A 114 14.69 -5.87 -1.03
C GLY A 114 14.42 -4.37 -0.97
N LEU A 115 13.24 -3.91 -1.43
CA LEU A 115 12.87 -2.51 -1.47
C LEU A 115 12.56 -1.99 -0.06
N PRO A 116 13.15 -0.87 0.40
CA PRO A 116 12.78 -0.22 1.64
C PRO A 116 11.27 0.04 1.70
N THR A 117 10.66 -0.26 2.84
CA THR A 117 9.21 -0.17 3.00
C THR A 117 8.87 0.48 4.33
N ILE A 118 8.02 1.51 4.28
CA ILE A 118 7.41 2.15 5.46
C ILE A 118 5.94 1.77 5.48
N ILE A 119 5.39 1.50 6.66
CA ILE A 119 3.95 1.21 6.83
C ILE A 119 3.34 2.26 7.74
N HIS A 120 2.32 2.93 7.24
CA HIS A 120 1.50 3.86 8.00
C HIS A 120 0.12 3.25 8.28
N GLU A 121 -0.29 3.24 9.55
CA GLU A 121 -1.62 2.81 9.98
C GLU A 121 -2.42 3.98 10.52
N ALA A 122 -3.49 4.32 9.83
CA ALA A 122 -4.38 5.43 10.21
C ALA A 122 -5.45 5.02 11.23
N ASN A 123 -5.76 3.74 11.35
CA ASN A 123 -6.80 3.25 12.23
C ASN A 123 -6.24 2.90 13.62
N ALA A 124 -7.04 3.09 14.66
CA ALA A 124 -6.68 2.67 16.03
C ALA A 124 -6.47 1.15 16.14
N LYS A 125 -7.09 0.37 15.27
CA LYS A 125 -6.91 -1.09 15.17
C LYS A 125 -6.28 -1.44 13.82
N PRO A 126 -5.03 -1.92 13.81
CA PRO A 126 -4.32 -2.22 12.58
C PRO A 126 -5.03 -3.23 11.68
N GLY A 127 -5.12 -2.88 10.39
CA GLY A 127 -5.69 -3.73 9.36
C GLY A 127 -4.81 -4.96 9.07
N TRP A 128 -5.43 -6.03 8.52
CA TRP A 128 -4.72 -7.28 8.24
C TRP A 128 -3.54 -7.11 7.27
N ALA A 129 -3.68 -6.26 6.24
CA ALA A 129 -2.61 -6.00 5.28
C ALA A 129 -1.39 -5.34 5.95
N ASN A 130 -1.62 -4.32 6.79
CA ASN A 130 -0.55 -3.66 7.52
C ASN A 130 0.10 -4.59 8.56
N ARG A 131 -0.67 -5.46 9.20
CA ARG A 131 -0.13 -6.50 10.09
C ARG A 131 0.77 -7.49 9.35
N LEU A 132 0.39 -7.88 8.12
CA LEU A 132 1.24 -8.70 7.25
C LEU A 132 2.54 -7.95 6.90
N GLY A 133 2.42 -6.71 6.44
CA GLY A 133 3.58 -5.90 6.04
C GLY A 133 4.56 -5.65 7.19
N ALA A 134 4.06 -5.46 8.41
CA ALA A 134 4.88 -5.26 9.60
C ALA A 134 5.78 -6.46 9.96
N LEU A 135 5.55 -7.64 9.36
CA LEU A 135 6.49 -8.77 9.45
C LEU A 135 7.73 -8.59 8.57
N PHE A 136 7.70 -7.65 7.63
CA PHE A 136 8.74 -7.46 6.61
C PHE A 136 9.60 -6.20 6.84
N THR A 137 9.15 -5.27 7.69
CA THR A 137 9.85 -4.01 7.96
C THR A 137 9.67 -3.56 9.41
N PRO A 138 10.70 -2.95 10.02
CA PRO A 138 10.59 -2.29 11.31
C PRO A 138 10.08 -0.85 11.22
N TYR A 139 9.97 -0.27 10.02
CA TYR A 139 9.60 1.13 9.82
C TYR A 139 8.09 1.29 9.84
N LEU A 140 7.54 1.48 11.03
CA LEU A 140 6.12 1.59 11.30
C LEU A 140 5.77 2.97 11.82
N ALA A 141 4.71 3.57 11.26
CA ALA A 141 4.13 4.82 11.70
C ALA A 141 2.63 4.64 11.96
N VAL A 142 2.08 5.38 12.90
CA VAL A 142 0.66 5.33 13.28
C VAL A 142 0.09 6.72 13.46
N ALA A 143 -1.16 6.93 13.09
CA ALA A 143 -1.88 8.18 13.37
C ALA A 143 -2.36 8.28 14.84
N HIS A 144 -2.46 7.15 15.53
CA HIS A 144 -2.90 7.04 16.92
C HIS A 144 -2.00 6.09 17.68
N GLY A 145 -1.61 6.44 18.89
CA GLY A 145 -0.76 5.58 19.73
C GLY A 145 -1.36 4.18 19.92
N VAL A 146 -0.56 3.16 19.66
CA VAL A 146 -0.93 1.74 19.82
C VAL A 146 -0.13 1.17 20.97
N ASN A 147 -0.80 0.78 22.03
CA ASN A 147 -0.17 0.38 23.29
C ASN A 147 0.23 -1.12 23.35
N ALA A 148 -0.18 -1.91 22.36
CA ALA A 148 0.12 -3.35 22.31
C ALA A 148 0.15 -3.89 20.89
N GLY A 149 0.82 -5.05 20.69
CA GLY A 149 0.92 -5.75 19.42
C GLY A 149 2.01 -5.19 18.51
N THR A 150 1.97 -5.56 17.23
CA THR A 150 3.03 -5.31 16.23
C THR A 150 3.35 -3.82 16.03
N PHE A 151 2.39 -2.93 16.27
CA PHE A 151 2.54 -1.47 16.11
C PHE A 151 2.84 -0.76 17.42
N SER A 152 3.08 -1.49 18.52
CA SER A 152 3.55 -0.91 19.76
C SER A 152 4.95 -0.30 19.56
N GLY A 153 5.12 0.98 19.92
CA GLY A 153 6.38 1.70 19.70
C GLY A 153 6.60 2.23 18.29
N ALA A 154 5.58 2.15 17.39
CA ALA A 154 5.62 2.84 16.12
C ALA A 154 5.68 4.37 16.30
N LEU A 155 6.26 5.09 15.33
CA LEU A 155 6.27 6.56 15.31
C LEU A 155 4.84 7.10 15.17
N ILE A 156 4.53 8.20 15.90
CA ILE A 156 3.27 8.92 15.83
C ILE A 156 3.45 10.17 14.98
#